data_4172a981a9bef4bc30435e1644e52738
#
_entry.id   4172a981a9bef4bc30435e1644e52738
#
_cell.length_a   1.000
_cell.length_b   1.000
_cell.length_c   1.000
_cell.angle_alpha   90.00
_cell.angle_beta   90.00
_cell.angle_gamma   90.00
#
_symmetry.space_group_name_H-M   'P 1'
#
loop_
_entity.id
_entity.type
_entity.pdbx_description
1 polymer ?
#
loop_
_entity_poly.entity_id
_entity_poly.type
_entity_poly.pdbx_seq_one_letter_code
_entity_poly.pdbx_strand_id
1 'polypeptide(L)'
;TLFRSAFDGKNVTVIGYGPVGQGFARRIRALGAEVTICDIDPVASLKAVFDGFAAQDIDEALPCADMVVSATGVRHTVTLEHMRAMHEGAALAVIGGIANEIALDEVSDFTPQVNRDTAQLIVPDGPTLTLIADGDGVNYTVGGGNPIEIMDLSFAVQASAVAYLLEHRGTLDHTLIRLDAATDQRIAASALKARGYRASHAVEDNGYDWRLTRFAENDRENADR
;
A
#
# COMPACT_ATOMS: atom_id res chain seq x y z
N THR A 1 30.24 -9.73 -8.04
CA THR A 1 29.43 -8.66 -7.40
C THR A 1 28.96 -7.62 -8.43
N LEU A 2 28.26 -8.05 -9.47
CA LEU A 2 28.02 -7.13 -10.57
C LEU A 2 26.68 -6.37 -10.52
N PHE A 3 25.79 -6.67 -9.57
CA PHE A 3 24.48 -6.00 -9.47
C PHE A 3 24.01 -5.92 -8.02
N ARG A 4 24.71 -5.15 -7.19
CA ARG A 4 24.10 -4.70 -5.94
C ARG A 4 23.03 -3.67 -6.29
N SER A 5 21.82 -3.90 -5.80
CA SER A 5 20.77 -2.89 -5.82
C SER A 5 21.23 -1.64 -5.06
N ALA A 6 20.73 -0.46 -5.42
CA ALA A 6 20.93 0.77 -4.65
C ALA A 6 20.41 0.65 -3.20
N PHE A 7 19.57 -0.33 -2.93
CA PHE A 7 18.96 -0.60 -1.61
C PHE A 7 19.69 -1.66 -0.79
N ASP A 8 20.71 -2.33 -1.34
CA ASP A 8 21.43 -3.39 -0.64
C ASP A 8 22.10 -2.86 0.64
N GLY A 9 21.68 -3.39 1.80
CA GLY A 9 22.12 -2.97 3.12
C GLY A 9 21.62 -1.60 3.59
N LYS A 10 20.61 -1.01 2.91
CA LYS A 10 19.97 0.23 3.34
C LYS A 10 18.84 -0.03 4.32
N ASN A 11 18.78 0.78 5.38
CA ASN A 11 17.69 0.75 6.34
C ASN A 11 16.48 1.52 5.76
N VAL A 12 15.39 0.81 5.50
CA VAL A 12 14.16 1.39 4.97
C VAL A 12 13.04 1.24 5.99
N THR A 13 12.52 2.36 6.47
CA THR A 13 11.36 2.39 7.36
C THR A 13 10.10 2.57 6.52
N VAL A 14 9.14 1.65 6.64
CA VAL A 14 7.84 1.71 6.00
C VAL A 14 6.77 2.00 7.05
N ILE A 15 6.09 3.13 6.91
CA ILE A 15 5.03 3.56 7.81
C ILE A 15 3.68 3.17 7.20
N GLY A 16 2.94 2.30 7.90
CA GLY A 16 1.71 1.68 7.42
C GLY A 16 1.94 0.30 6.80
N TYR A 17 1.30 -0.74 7.36
CA TYR A 17 1.40 -2.14 6.88
C TYR A 17 0.07 -2.65 6.32
N GLY A 18 -0.69 -1.75 5.68
CA GLY A 18 -1.82 -2.07 4.83
C GLY A 18 -1.40 -2.75 3.51
N PRO A 19 -2.32 -3.02 2.58
CA PRO A 19 -2.00 -3.70 1.32
C PRO A 19 -0.86 -3.05 0.51
N VAL A 20 -0.80 -1.72 0.49
CA VAL A 20 0.25 -0.96 -0.22
C VAL A 20 1.60 -1.13 0.48
N GLY A 21 1.65 -0.88 1.80
CA GLY A 21 2.89 -1.02 2.59
C GLY A 21 3.44 -2.44 2.57
N GLN A 22 2.59 -3.46 2.66
CA GLN A 22 2.98 -4.87 2.52
C GLN A 22 3.62 -5.17 1.17
N GLY A 23 2.99 -4.68 0.10
CA GLY A 23 3.50 -4.86 -1.26
C GLY A 23 4.87 -4.21 -1.44
N PHE A 24 5.03 -2.98 -0.98
CA PHE A 24 6.28 -2.24 -1.04
C PHE A 24 7.36 -2.90 -0.18
N ALA A 25 7.08 -3.19 1.09
CA ALA A 25 8.04 -3.79 2.02
C ALA A 25 8.65 -5.09 1.48
N ARG A 26 7.81 -5.97 0.92
CA ARG A 26 8.28 -7.22 0.29
C ARG A 26 9.20 -6.97 -0.91
N ARG A 27 8.87 -5.98 -1.73
CA ARG A 27 9.68 -5.65 -2.92
C ARG A 27 11.00 -5.03 -2.56
N ILE A 28 11.03 -4.06 -1.66
CA ILE A 28 12.26 -3.38 -1.28
C ILE A 28 13.22 -4.32 -0.54
N ARG A 29 12.70 -5.23 0.31
CA ARG A 29 13.49 -6.29 0.93
C ARG A 29 14.11 -7.22 -0.12
N ALA A 30 13.36 -7.58 -1.17
CA ALA A 30 13.89 -8.39 -2.27
C ALA A 30 15.01 -7.69 -3.05
N LEU A 31 15.11 -6.37 -2.94
CA LEU A 31 16.20 -5.56 -3.49
C LEU A 31 17.39 -5.40 -2.52
N GLY A 32 17.35 -6.05 -1.35
CA GLY A 32 18.43 -6.10 -0.39
C GLY A 32 18.33 -5.10 0.77
N ALA A 33 17.22 -4.38 0.91
CA ALA A 33 17.02 -3.47 2.04
C ALA A 33 16.74 -4.22 3.34
N GLU A 34 17.22 -3.66 4.45
CA GLU A 34 16.78 -3.98 5.80
C GLU A 34 15.53 -3.17 6.10
N VAL A 35 14.39 -3.85 6.26
CA VAL A 35 13.08 -3.18 6.34
C VAL A 35 12.53 -3.24 7.75
N THR A 36 12.18 -2.06 8.28
CA THR A 36 11.45 -1.87 9.54
C THR A 36 10.05 -1.36 9.24
N ILE A 37 9.05 -1.92 9.89
CA ILE A 37 7.65 -1.54 9.76
C ILE A 37 7.23 -0.74 11.00
N CYS A 38 6.53 0.37 10.77
CA CYS A 38 5.86 1.15 11.80
C CYS A 38 4.36 1.20 11.47
N ASP A 39 3.52 0.69 12.36
CA ASP A 39 2.06 0.74 12.21
C ASP A 39 1.42 0.98 13.59
N ILE A 40 0.37 1.80 13.62
CA ILE A 40 -0.39 2.07 14.85
C ILE A 40 -1.29 0.90 15.25
N ASP A 41 -1.63 0.02 14.29
CA ASP A 41 -2.41 -1.19 14.56
C ASP A 41 -1.49 -2.32 15.02
N PRO A 42 -1.61 -2.79 16.27
CA PRO A 42 -0.79 -3.91 16.76
C PRO A 42 -1.03 -5.21 15.98
N VAL A 43 -2.19 -5.39 15.35
CA VAL A 43 -2.46 -6.56 14.48
C VAL A 43 -1.65 -6.48 13.20
N ALA A 44 -1.59 -5.30 12.57
CA ALA A 44 -0.75 -5.07 11.40
C ALA A 44 0.74 -5.23 11.73
N SER A 45 1.19 -4.68 12.86
CA SER A 45 2.56 -4.82 13.36
C SER A 45 2.93 -6.28 13.63
N LEU A 46 2.04 -7.04 14.28
CA LEU A 46 2.26 -8.47 14.53
C LEU A 46 2.30 -9.27 13.23
N LYS A 47 1.45 -8.93 12.27
CA LYS A 47 1.49 -9.52 10.93
C LYS A 47 2.83 -9.25 10.23
N ALA A 48 3.37 -8.02 10.34
CA ALA A 48 4.67 -7.69 9.80
C ALA A 48 5.78 -8.58 10.38
N VAL A 49 5.75 -8.83 11.70
CA VAL A 49 6.69 -9.74 12.38
C VAL A 49 6.57 -11.17 11.83
N PHE A 50 5.35 -11.71 11.66
CA PHE A 50 5.16 -13.02 11.05
C PHE A 50 5.56 -13.10 9.58
N ASP A 51 5.47 -11.98 8.86
CA ASP A 51 5.98 -11.86 7.48
C ASP A 51 7.53 -11.72 7.44
N GLY A 52 8.21 -11.69 8.60
CA GLY A 52 9.66 -11.66 8.76
C GLY A 52 10.28 -10.28 8.70
N PHE A 53 9.53 -9.22 9.04
CA PHE A 53 10.03 -7.86 9.18
C PHE A 53 10.28 -7.50 10.66
N ALA A 54 11.16 -6.52 10.91
CA ALA A 54 11.18 -5.83 12.19
C ALA A 54 9.94 -4.94 12.31
N ALA A 55 9.39 -4.82 13.52
CA ALA A 55 8.34 -3.85 13.82
C ALA A 55 8.81 -3.01 15.03
N GLN A 56 8.74 -1.68 14.89
CA GLN A 56 9.20 -0.73 15.89
C GLN A 56 8.27 0.47 15.96
N ASP A 57 8.39 1.23 17.04
CA ASP A 57 7.82 2.56 17.11
C ASP A 57 8.48 3.49 16.09
N ILE A 58 7.72 4.45 15.57
CA ILE A 58 8.21 5.38 14.56
C ILE A 58 9.39 6.21 15.08
N ASP A 59 9.32 6.68 16.32
CA ASP A 59 10.37 7.51 16.92
C ASP A 59 11.69 6.73 17.12
N GLU A 60 11.61 5.41 17.27
CA GLU A 60 12.78 4.53 17.38
C GLU A 60 13.40 4.20 16.01
N ALA A 61 12.56 4.08 14.97
CA ALA A 61 12.99 3.67 13.64
C ALA A 61 13.60 4.80 12.81
N LEU A 62 13.09 6.03 12.94
CA LEU A 62 13.47 7.15 12.07
C LEU A 62 14.94 7.56 12.15
N PRO A 63 15.61 7.61 13.34
CA PRO A 63 17.01 8.04 13.42
C PRO A 63 17.99 7.19 12.63
N CYS A 64 17.64 5.93 12.38
CA CYS A 64 18.51 4.97 11.66
C CYS A 64 18.09 4.75 10.20
N ALA A 65 17.01 5.37 9.74
CA ALA A 65 16.45 5.12 8.42
C ALA A 65 17.19 5.86 7.31
N ASP A 66 17.81 5.16 6.36
CA ASP A 66 18.33 5.77 5.13
C ASP A 66 17.18 6.26 4.22
N MET A 67 16.00 5.62 4.33
CA MET A 67 14.81 6.00 3.59
C MET A 67 13.56 5.74 4.43
N VAL A 68 12.66 6.70 4.45
CA VAL A 68 11.34 6.60 5.09
C VAL A 68 10.27 6.66 4.00
N VAL A 69 9.33 5.71 4.04
CA VAL A 69 8.24 5.61 3.07
C VAL A 69 6.91 5.55 3.78
N SER A 70 6.07 6.57 3.58
CA SER A 70 4.70 6.57 4.11
C SER A 70 3.74 5.88 3.14
N ALA A 71 2.91 4.99 3.68
CA ALA A 71 1.93 4.17 2.96
C ALA A 71 0.58 4.09 3.71
N THR A 72 0.25 5.14 4.48
CA THR A 72 -0.90 5.13 5.40
C THR A 72 -2.16 5.68 4.79
N GLY A 73 -2.05 6.58 3.81
CA GLY A 73 -3.18 7.37 3.33
C GLY A 73 -3.74 8.34 4.40
N VAL A 74 -2.96 8.68 5.42
CA VAL A 74 -3.37 9.56 6.52
C VAL A 74 -2.53 10.82 6.50
N ARG A 75 -3.20 11.98 6.58
CA ARG A 75 -2.53 13.28 6.62
C ARG A 75 -1.61 13.38 7.82
N HIS A 76 -0.44 14.01 7.63
CA HIS A 76 0.56 14.28 8.67
C HIS A 76 1.04 13.02 9.43
N THR A 77 1.09 11.90 8.75
CA THR A 77 1.71 10.67 9.29
C THR A 77 3.17 10.92 9.65
N VAL A 78 3.90 11.65 8.79
CA VAL A 78 5.26 12.12 9.07
C VAL A 78 5.18 13.59 9.43
N THR A 79 5.33 13.90 10.71
CA THR A 79 5.27 15.25 11.26
C THR A 79 6.62 15.96 11.12
N LEU A 80 6.66 17.27 11.43
CA LEU A 80 7.90 18.03 11.47
C LEU A 80 8.89 17.45 12.51
N GLU A 81 8.42 16.98 13.65
CA GLU A 81 9.27 16.34 14.68
C GLU A 81 9.88 15.04 14.17
N HIS A 82 9.11 14.24 13.43
CA HIS A 82 9.61 13.04 12.77
C HIS A 82 10.70 13.38 11.77
N MET A 83 10.53 14.43 10.96
CA MET A 83 11.55 14.87 10.01
C MET A 83 12.83 15.36 10.71
N ARG A 84 12.71 16.02 11.86
CA ARG A 84 13.87 16.44 12.69
C ARG A 84 14.65 15.27 13.27
N ALA A 85 13.98 14.15 13.54
CA ALA A 85 14.62 12.95 14.08
C ALA A 85 15.39 12.14 13.04
N MET A 86 15.18 12.38 11.75
CA MET A 86 15.89 11.68 10.67
C MET A 86 17.35 12.19 10.57
N HIS A 87 18.21 11.38 9.97
CA HIS A 87 19.60 11.79 9.74
C HIS A 87 19.77 12.60 8.46
N GLU A 88 20.87 13.36 8.37
CA GLU A 88 21.22 14.16 7.20
C GLU A 88 21.26 13.32 5.91
N GLY A 89 20.60 13.77 4.87
CA GLY A 89 20.55 13.12 3.56
C GLY A 89 19.59 11.94 3.45
N ALA A 90 18.88 11.56 4.53
CA ALA A 90 17.87 10.49 4.46
C ALA A 90 16.78 10.82 3.43
N ALA A 91 16.28 9.80 2.74
CA ALA A 91 15.23 9.97 1.74
C ALA A 91 13.84 9.87 2.35
N LEU A 92 12.91 10.68 1.86
CA LEU A 92 11.52 10.71 2.32
C LEU A 92 10.58 10.61 1.11
N ALA A 93 9.65 9.66 1.15
CA ALA A 93 8.73 9.37 0.05
C ALA A 93 7.33 9.00 0.53
N VAL A 94 6.34 9.17 -0.34
CA VAL A 94 4.96 8.72 -0.16
C VAL A 94 4.60 7.74 -1.26
N ILE A 95 4.02 6.61 -0.91
CA ILE A 95 3.43 5.65 -1.86
C ILE A 95 1.93 5.45 -1.63
N GLY A 96 1.36 6.31 -0.84
CA GLY A 96 -0.08 6.38 -0.59
C GLY A 96 -0.84 7.08 -1.72
N GLY A 97 -2.12 7.28 -1.48
CA GLY A 97 -3.03 7.90 -2.45
C GLY A 97 -3.46 9.32 -2.10
N ILE A 98 -2.99 9.89 -0.99
CA ILE A 98 -3.38 11.24 -0.57
C ILE A 98 -2.16 12.15 -0.39
N ALA A 99 -2.35 13.40 -0.80
CA ALA A 99 -1.41 14.47 -0.53
C ALA A 99 -1.31 14.74 0.99
N ASN A 100 -0.17 15.26 1.42
CA ASN A 100 0.07 15.68 2.81
C ASN A 100 0.19 14.54 3.84
N GLU A 101 0.59 13.34 3.44
CA GLU A 101 1.04 12.34 4.41
C GLU A 101 2.30 12.84 5.17
N ILE A 102 3.14 13.62 4.49
CA ILE A 102 4.24 14.37 5.08
C ILE A 102 3.74 15.79 5.38
N ALA A 103 3.98 16.29 6.57
CA ALA A 103 3.58 17.62 7.03
C ALA A 103 4.44 18.75 6.40
N LEU A 104 4.47 18.83 5.07
CA LEU A 104 5.25 19.84 4.35
C LEU A 104 4.70 21.25 4.52
N ASP A 105 3.42 21.38 4.84
CA ASP A 105 2.75 22.64 5.18
C ASP A 105 3.22 23.21 6.53
N GLU A 106 3.91 22.42 7.36
CA GLU A 106 4.56 22.86 8.59
C GLU A 106 6.03 23.27 8.37
N VAL A 107 6.60 23.01 7.16
CA VAL A 107 7.96 23.43 6.84
C VAL A 107 7.95 24.82 6.23
N SER A 108 8.49 25.81 6.97
CA SER A 108 8.60 27.17 6.49
C SER A 108 9.48 27.20 5.22
N ASP A 109 9.06 28.01 4.24
CA ASP A 109 9.76 28.23 2.97
C ASP A 109 9.85 27.02 2.03
N PHE A 110 9.14 25.91 2.32
CA PHE A 110 9.01 24.83 1.35
C PHE A 110 8.14 25.26 0.17
N THR A 111 8.70 25.20 -1.02
CA THR A 111 7.97 25.44 -2.26
C THR A 111 8.15 24.22 -3.18
N PRO A 112 7.05 23.52 -3.56
CA PRO A 112 7.12 22.41 -4.49
C PRO A 112 7.82 22.80 -5.78
N GLN A 113 8.75 21.98 -6.25
CA GLN A 113 9.48 22.21 -7.49
C GLN A 113 8.88 21.36 -8.61
N VAL A 114 8.03 21.96 -9.40
CA VAL A 114 7.40 21.29 -10.56
C VAL A 114 8.45 20.66 -11.47
N ASN A 115 8.29 19.36 -11.78
CA ASN A 115 9.13 18.55 -12.68
C ASN A 115 10.50 18.10 -12.13
N ARG A 116 10.65 17.90 -10.84
CA ARG A 116 11.83 17.23 -10.29
C ARG A 116 11.44 15.93 -9.57
N ASP A 117 12.14 14.86 -9.89
CA ASP A 117 11.95 13.56 -9.24
C ASP A 117 12.36 13.58 -7.76
N THR A 118 13.34 14.45 -7.44
CA THR A 118 13.86 14.65 -6.08
C THR A 118 14.14 16.12 -5.81
N ALA A 119 13.93 16.56 -4.59
CA ALA A 119 14.25 17.88 -4.08
C ALA A 119 14.98 17.78 -2.74
N GLN A 120 15.74 18.81 -2.38
CA GLN A 120 16.24 18.95 -1.02
C GLN A 120 15.18 19.61 -0.14
N LEU A 121 14.87 18.96 0.96
CA LEU A 121 13.98 19.48 2.00
C LEU A 121 14.82 19.92 3.19
N ILE A 122 14.94 21.22 3.38
CA ILE A 122 15.62 21.80 4.53
C ILE A 122 14.60 21.82 5.69
N VAL A 123 14.83 20.96 6.68
CA VAL A 123 13.94 20.86 7.83
C VAL A 123 14.32 21.96 8.84
N PRO A 124 13.37 22.81 9.30
CA PRO A 124 13.67 23.82 10.31
C PRO A 124 14.18 23.20 11.61
N ASP A 125 15.32 23.63 12.08
CA ASP A 125 16.03 23.10 13.26
C ASP A 125 16.34 21.59 13.15
N GLY A 126 16.54 21.10 11.92
CA GLY A 126 16.75 19.68 11.62
C GLY A 126 17.68 19.46 10.43
N PRO A 127 17.73 18.22 9.92
CA PRO A 127 18.59 17.85 8.80
C PRO A 127 18.08 18.37 7.45
N THR A 128 18.93 18.26 6.43
CA THR A 128 18.48 18.34 5.04
C THR A 128 18.15 16.95 4.54
N LEU A 129 16.92 16.74 4.13
CA LEU A 129 16.42 15.47 3.62
C LEU A 129 16.33 15.47 2.10
N THR A 130 16.30 14.29 1.50
CA THR A 130 16.00 14.10 0.08
C THR A 130 14.52 13.77 -0.05
N LEU A 131 13.70 14.73 -0.46
CA LEU A 131 12.27 14.53 -0.72
C LEU A 131 12.05 13.98 -2.13
N ILE A 132 11.31 12.89 -2.25
CA ILE A 132 11.00 12.26 -3.54
C ILE A 132 9.60 12.70 -3.97
N ALA A 133 9.44 13.06 -5.25
CA ALA A 133 8.18 13.47 -5.88
C ALA A 133 7.49 14.63 -5.14
N ASP A 134 8.27 15.56 -4.57
CA ASP A 134 7.75 16.69 -3.77
C ASP A 134 6.75 16.28 -2.65
N GLY A 135 6.88 15.04 -2.15
CA GLY A 135 5.98 14.48 -1.12
C GLY A 135 4.64 13.98 -1.65
N ASP A 136 4.46 13.94 -2.97
CA ASP A 136 3.30 13.34 -3.61
C ASP A 136 3.53 11.83 -3.87
N GLY A 137 2.50 11.12 -4.31
CA GLY A 137 2.58 9.70 -4.58
C GLY A 137 3.59 9.33 -5.66
N VAL A 138 4.70 8.71 -5.26
CA VAL A 138 5.83 8.37 -6.15
C VAL A 138 5.39 7.55 -7.37
N ASN A 139 4.43 6.65 -7.19
CA ASN A 139 3.93 5.80 -8.27
C ASN A 139 3.23 6.57 -9.40
N TYR A 140 2.65 7.73 -9.12
CA TYR A 140 2.00 8.57 -10.12
C TYR A 140 2.93 9.65 -10.66
N THR A 141 3.74 10.24 -9.80
CA THR A 141 4.52 11.45 -10.14
C THR A 141 5.82 11.10 -10.83
N VAL A 142 6.51 10.06 -10.37
CA VAL A 142 7.85 9.65 -10.86
C VAL A 142 7.81 8.28 -11.53
N GLY A 143 6.94 7.38 -11.05
CA GLY A 143 6.89 5.99 -11.49
C GLY A 143 6.12 5.73 -12.80
N GLY A 144 5.53 6.74 -13.43
CA GLY A 144 4.75 6.57 -14.66
C GLY A 144 3.37 5.91 -14.46
N GLY A 145 2.90 5.77 -13.23
CA GLY A 145 1.60 5.20 -12.89
C GLY A 145 1.62 3.69 -12.63
N ASN A 146 0.46 3.14 -12.40
CA ASN A 146 0.31 1.70 -12.18
C ASN A 146 0.38 0.93 -13.51
N PRO A 147 1.02 -0.26 -13.56
CA PRO A 147 1.06 -1.09 -14.75
C PRO A 147 -0.34 -1.43 -15.27
N ILE A 148 -0.52 -1.39 -16.59
CA ILE A 148 -1.82 -1.64 -17.23
C ILE A 148 -2.36 -3.02 -16.89
N GLU A 149 -1.51 -4.02 -16.72
CA GLU A 149 -1.89 -5.39 -16.39
C GLU A 149 -2.56 -5.52 -15.01
N ILE A 150 -2.29 -4.57 -14.11
CA ILE A 150 -2.93 -4.47 -12.80
C ILE A 150 -4.18 -3.61 -12.90
N MET A 151 -4.10 -2.48 -13.62
CA MET A 151 -5.24 -1.58 -13.81
C MET A 151 -6.38 -2.23 -14.58
N ASP A 152 -6.09 -3.13 -15.51
CA ASP A 152 -7.06 -3.93 -16.24
C ASP A 152 -8.02 -4.70 -15.32
N LEU A 153 -7.49 -5.30 -14.24
CA LEU A 153 -8.30 -5.98 -13.22
C LEU A 153 -9.24 -5.01 -12.48
N SER A 154 -8.72 -3.85 -12.11
CA SER A 154 -9.51 -2.81 -11.44
C SER A 154 -10.62 -2.28 -12.36
N PHE A 155 -10.31 -2.05 -13.62
CA PHE A 155 -11.30 -1.60 -14.61
C PHE A 155 -12.35 -2.66 -14.89
N ALA A 156 -11.98 -3.94 -14.91
CA ALA A 156 -12.95 -5.04 -15.07
C ALA A 156 -13.97 -5.07 -13.93
N VAL A 157 -13.53 -4.85 -12.68
CA VAL A 157 -14.44 -4.72 -11.53
C VAL A 157 -15.34 -3.49 -11.65
N GLN A 158 -14.78 -2.34 -12.03
CA GLN A 158 -15.54 -1.10 -12.22
C GLN A 158 -16.58 -1.24 -13.33
N ALA A 159 -16.22 -1.82 -14.48
CA ALA A 159 -17.14 -2.07 -15.58
C ALA A 159 -18.26 -3.04 -15.17
N SER A 160 -17.94 -4.07 -14.38
CA SER A 160 -18.93 -5.00 -13.83
C SER A 160 -19.90 -4.32 -12.86
N ALA A 161 -19.41 -3.36 -12.06
CA ALA A 161 -20.27 -2.57 -11.18
C ALA A 161 -21.24 -1.68 -11.98
N VAL A 162 -20.76 -1.06 -13.06
CA VAL A 162 -21.61 -0.26 -13.95
C VAL A 162 -22.68 -1.15 -14.62
N ALA A 163 -22.28 -2.32 -15.13
CA ALA A 163 -23.23 -3.28 -15.73
C ALA A 163 -24.29 -3.71 -14.72
N TYR A 164 -23.88 -4.04 -13.50
CA TYR A 164 -24.80 -4.40 -12.41
C TYR A 164 -25.82 -3.28 -12.13
N LEU A 165 -25.39 -2.03 -12.04
CA LEU A 165 -26.26 -0.88 -11.80
C LEU A 165 -27.27 -0.70 -12.94
N LEU A 166 -26.85 -0.92 -14.18
CA LEU A 166 -27.74 -0.81 -15.35
C LEU A 166 -28.79 -1.93 -15.40
N GLU A 167 -28.37 -3.17 -15.11
CA GLU A 167 -29.25 -4.35 -15.10
C GLU A 167 -30.32 -4.27 -14.01
N HIS A 168 -29.96 -3.69 -12.84
CA HIS A 168 -30.85 -3.60 -11.68
C HIS A 168 -31.48 -2.19 -11.53
N ARG A 169 -31.48 -1.40 -12.58
CA ARG A 169 -32.03 -0.05 -12.58
C ARG A 169 -33.48 -0.02 -12.09
N GLY A 170 -33.73 0.74 -11.04
CA GLY A 170 -35.06 0.92 -10.45
C GLY A 170 -35.46 -0.10 -9.39
N THR A 171 -34.59 -1.07 -9.07
CA THR A 171 -34.81 -2.07 -8.01
C THR A 171 -33.78 -1.96 -6.87
N LEU A 172 -32.78 -1.09 -7.03
CA LEU A 172 -31.71 -0.92 -6.06
C LEU A 172 -32.13 0.04 -4.95
N ASP A 173 -31.83 -0.32 -3.72
CA ASP A 173 -31.94 0.58 -2.58
C ASP A 173 -30.84 1.66 -2.61
N HIS A 174 -31.08 2.78 -1.93
CA HIS A 174 -30.08 3.86 -1.77
C HIS A 174 -29.06 3.50 -0.70
N THR A 175 -28.32 2.41 -0.91
CA THR A 175 -27.30 1.89 0.02
C THR A 175 -26.02 1.60 -0.72
N LEU A 176 -24.94 1.31 0.05
CA LEU A 176 -23.69 0.81 -0.51
C LEU A 176 -23.89 -0.64 -0.98
N ILE A 177 -23.74 -0.88 -2.28
CA ILE A 177 -23.90 -2.20 -2.88
C ILE A 177 -22.51 -2.77 -3.17
N ARG A 178 -22.28 -4.00 -2.76
CA ARG A 178 -21.08 -4.77 -3.11
C ARG A 178 -21.42 -5.77 -4.20
N LEU A 179 -20.53 -5.91 -5.18
CA LEU A 179 -20.63 -7.00 -6.14
C LEU A 179 -20.44 -8.34 -5.43
N ASP A 180 -21.05 -9.37 -5.98
CA ASP A 180 -20.94 -10.73 -5.45
C ASP A 180 -19.55 -11.33 -5.71
N ALA A 181 -19.18 -12.32 -4.87
CA ALA A 181 -17.92 -13.02 -5.01
C ALA A 181 -17.79 -13.78 -6.35
N ALA A 182 -18.90 -14.16 -6.97
CA ALA A 182 -18.91 -14.83 -8.25
C ALA A 182 -18.42 -13.89 -9.38
N THR A 183 -18.69 -12.61 -9.27
CA THR A 183 -18.17 -11.59 -10.20
C THR A 183 -16.66 -11.49 -10.10
N ASP A 184 -16.09 -11.40 -8.90
CA ASP A 184 -14.64 -11.39 -8.69
C ASP A 184 -13.97 -12.67 -9.21
N GLN A 185 -14.59 -13.84 -8.98
CA GLN A 185 -14.10 -15.12 -9.48
C GLN A 185 -14.10 -15.18 -11.00
N ARG A 186 -15.15 -14.69 -11.67
CA ARG A 186 -15.21 -14.64 -13.15
C ARG A 186 -14.12 -13.75 -13.74
N ILE A 187 -13.90 -12.56 -13.15
CA ILE A 187 -12.84 -11.63 -13.57
C ILE A 187 -11.47 -12.28 -13.38
N ALA A 188 -11.20 -12.85 -12.21
CA ALA A 188 -9.94 -13.52 -11.91
C ALA A 188 -9.68 -14.72 -12.83
N ALA A 189 -10.70 -15.56 -13.07
CA ALA A 189 -10.57 -16.70 -13.99
C ALA A 189 -10.27 -16.26 -15.45
N SER A 190 -10.94 -15.20 -15.91
CA SER A 190 -10.70 -14.62 -17.22
C SER A 190 -9.28 -14.05 -17.33
N ALA A 191 -8.81 -13.35 -16.31
CA ALA A 191 -7.47 -12.80 -16.26
C ALA A 191 -6.38 -13.88 -16.20
N LEU A 192 -6.60 -14.96 -15.44
CA LEU A 192 -5.71 -16.13 -15.42
C LEU A 192 -5.64 -16.78 -16.81
N LYS A 193 -6.78 -17.00 -17.43
CA LYS A 193 -6.86 -17.61 -18.79
C LYS A 193 -6.13 -16.77 -19.82
N ALA A 194 -6.32 -15.45 -19.81
CA ALA A 194 -5.64 -14.53 -20.72
C ALA A 194 -4.11 -14.55 -20.57
N ARG A 195 -3.61 -14.89 -19.38
CA ARG A 195 -2.18 -15.00 -19.07
C ARG A 195 -1.62 -16.42 -19.22
N GLY A 196 -2.44 -17.37 -19.71
CA GLY A 196 -2.04 -18.77 -19.87
C GLY A 196 -2.03 -19.59 -18.57
N TYR A 197 -2.61 -19.09 -17.49
CA TYR A 197 -2.73 -19.78 -16.21
C TYR A 197 -4.14 -20.31 -15.97
N ARG A 198 -4.27 -21.17 -14.97
CA ARG A 198 -5.57 -21.72 -14.52
C ARG A 198 -5.59 -21.82 -13.01
N ALA A 199 -6.75 -21.60 -12.43
CA ALA A 199 -7.00 -22.00 -11.05
C ALA A 199 -7.14 -23.54 -10.99
N SER A 200 -6.81 -24.12 -9.84
CA SER A 200 -7.08 -25.53 -9.59
C SER A 200 -8.58 -25.73 -9.42
N HIS A 201 -9.05 -26.96 -9.59
CA HIS A 201 -10.41 -27.38 -9.29
C HIS A 201 -10.42 -28.33 -8.08
N ALA A 202 -11.51 -28.32 -7.34
CA ALA A 202 -11.69 -29.32 -6.31
C ALA A 202 -11.91 -30.71 -6.94
N VAL A 203 -11.46 -31.78 -6.28
CA VAL A 203 -11.95 -33.12 -6.55
C VAL A 203 -13.43 -33.17 -6.25
N GLU A 204 -14.17 -34.13 -6.86
CA GLU A 204 -15.58 -34.29 -6.66
C GLU A 204 -15.98 -34.19 -5.20
N ASP A 205 -17.08 -33.48 -4.95
CA ASP A 205 -17.61 -33.23 -3.63
C ASP A 205 -17.91 -34.55 -2.92
N ASN A 206 -17.17 -34.86 -1.88
CA ASN A 206 -17.38 -35.99 -1.00
C ASN A 206 -18.34 -35.67 0.17
N GLY A 207 -19.08 -34.56 0.10
CA GLY A 207 -20.00 -34.09 1.11
C GLY A 207 -19.35 -33.33 2.28
N TYR A 208 -18.06 -33.05 2.20
CA TYR A 208 -17.34 -32.26 3.22
C TYR A 208 -17.02 -30.86 2.69
N ASP A 209 -17.83 -29.87 3.04
CA ASP A 209 -17.53 -28.47 2.80
C ASP A 209 -17.03 -27.78 4.08
N TRP A 210 -15.71 -27.70 4.21
CA TRP A 210 -15.06 -27.05 5.35
C TRP A 210 -15.36 -25.54 5.45
N ARG A 211 -15.78 -24.90 4.35
CA ARG A 211 -16.18 -23.49 4.34
C ARG A 211 -17.52 -23.31 5.05
N LEU A 212 -18.46 -24.19 4.81
CA LEU A 212 -19.78 -24.16 5.47
C LEU A 212 -19.65 -24.38 6.98
N THR A 213 -18.74 -25.28 7.42
CA THR A 213 -18.58 -25.59 8.83
C THR A 213 -17.73 -24.57 9.61
N ARG A 214 -16.85 -23.84 8.92
CA ARG A 214 -15.89 -22.93 9.58
C ARG A 214 -16.24 -21.45 9.50
N PHE A 215 -17.00 -21.02 8.50
CA PHE A 215 -17.27 -19.62 8.19
C PHE A 215 -18.75 -19.29 7.98
N ALA A 216 -19.64 -20.29 7.97
CA ALA A 216 -21.08 -20.07 7.78
C ALA A 216 -21.74 -19.25 8.91
N GLU A 217 -21.13 -19.22 10.10
CA GLU A 217 -21.60 -18.41 11.22
C GLU A 217 -21.30 -16.91 11.02
N ASN A 218 -20.15 -16.58 10.42
CA ASN A 218 -19.77 -15.18 10.19
C ASN A 218 -20.56 -14.50 9.07
N ASP A 219 -21.02 -15.25 8.07
CA ASP A 219 -21.84 -14.68 6.99
C ASP A 219 -23.27 -14.39 7.43
N ARG A 220 -23.79 -15.10 8.45
CA ARG A 220 -25.12 -14.84 9.01
C ARG A 220 -25.15 -13.62 9.93
N GLU A 221 -24.10 -13.38 10.71
CA GLU A 221 -24.00 -12.19 11.58
C GLU A 221 -23.78 -10.89 10.79
N ASN A 222 -23.21 -10.96 9.58
CA ASN A 222 -23.02 -9.80 8.70
C ASN A 222 -24.22 -9.53 7.77
N ALA A 223 -25.16 -10.44 7.65
CA ALA A 223 -26.40 -10.23 6.89
C ALA A 223 -27.48 -9.52 7.70
N ASP A 224 -27.37 -9.54 9.03
CA ASP A 224 -28.33 -8.90 9.98
C ASP A 224 -27.83 -7.56 10.56
N ARG A 225 -26.73 -7.00 10.03
CA ARG A 225 -26.20 -5.66 10.33
C ARG A 225 -26.15 -4.85 9.02
#